data_9aaa607b9fbcaf6e70a753fb4d0a3c99
#
_entry.id   9aaa607b9fbcaf6e70a753fb4d0a3c99
#
_cell.length_a   1.000
_cell.length_b   1.000
_cell.length_c   1.000
_cell.angle_alpha   90.00
_cell.angle_beta   90.00
_cell.angle_gamma   90.00
#
_symmetry.space_group_name_H-M   'P 1'
#
loop_
_entity.id
_entity.type
_entity.pdbx_description
1 polymer ?
#
loop_
_entity_poly.entity_id
_entity_poly.type
_entity_poly.pdbx_seq_one_letter_code
_entity_poly.pdbx_strand_id
1 'polypeptide(L)'
;MKKTRRSRVAASIGASLATILLIAGCSTSPDSNDSPEEPGASESSLLPAAEGKTTYPLTLESPYGETVLKERPERVAAIVPNAIDTELLLSLGVTPVLSSNFVSEGGYLEEHGSAELDTYEFMMGEDIPIEAIAASNPDLIVTVGWVPGYGELRDYYQQLSKIAPVVTSPESSQRIIPWQDSIRVLGETLDLSGAAEAVIAEHDELFAQVRADHPEFDGLTATWAIYYGPTNGLHYFSQPGSAPAAFLADLGFSENPNATEFVTDTKVSDELLSKIDADVLILGQSAAASEAEMQELTGRDLFQNLGAVSSGQFVQLPPKTDDGGDLLWAITSGGPIGNAWAVERVVPQIADVF
;
A
#
# COMPACT_ATOMS: atom_id res chain seq x y z
N MET A 1 32.05 24.68 -43.50
CA MET A 1 33.16 24.14 -44.33
C MET A 1 33.74 22.90 -43.66
N LYS A 2 33.92 21.84 -44.52
CA LYS A 2 34.63 20.56 -44.30
C LYS A 2 33.94 19.59 -43.31
N LYS A 3 33.18 18.60 -43.76
CA LYS A 3 33.42 17.36 -44.55
C LYS A 3 34.25 16.30 -43.83
N THR A 4 33.51 15.24 -43.51
CA THR A 4 33.71 13.79 -43.82
C THR A 4 34.79 13.00 -43.10
N ARG A 5 34.42 11.84 -42.53
CA ARG A 5 34.77 10.53 -43.12
C ARG A 5 34.07 9.34 -42.47
N ARG A 6 33.43 8.57 -43.34
CA ARG A 6 32.92 7.23 -43.12
C ARG A 6 34.07 6.22 -43.03
N SER A 7 33.91 5.16 -42.26
CA SER A 7 34.60 3.91 -42.52
C SER A 7 33.66 2.74 -42.25
N ARG A 8 33.34 2.02 -43.29
CA ARG A 8 32.71 0.70 -43.33
C ARG A 8 33.83 -0.35 -43.34
N VAL A 9 33.67 -1.44 -42.57
CA VAL A 9 34.29 -2.72 -42.92
C VAL A 9 33.27 -3.82 -42.76
N ALA A 10 33.24 -4.69 -43.76
CA ALA A 10 32.27 -5.71 -44.05
C ALA A 10 32.75 -7.11 -43.63
N ALA A 11 31.75 -7.95 -43.34
CA ALA A 11 31.55 -9.34 -43.72
C ALA A 11 32.59 -10.44 -43.41
N SER A 12 32.13 -11.51 -42.82
CA SER A 12 32.39 -12.86 -43.37
C SER A 12 31.35 -13.88 -42.91
N ILE A 13 30.89 -14.60 -43.88
CA ILE A 13 29.94 -15.68 -43.98
C ILE A 13 30.62 -16.99 -43.51
N GLY A 14 29.91 -17.81 -42.79
CA GLY A 14 30.29 -19.19 -42.51
C GLY A 14 29.05 -20.10 -42.56
N ALA A 15 28.84 -20.73 -43.70
CA ALA A 15 27.85 -21.79 -43.90
C ALA A 15 28.40 -23.14 -43.49
N SER A 16 27.63 -23.96 -42.80
CA SER A 16 27.86 -25.39 -42.64
C SER A 16 26.59 -26.17 -42.83
N LEU A 17 26.56 -26.96 -43.87
CA LEU A 17 25.59 -28.03 -44.16
C LEU A 17 25.68 -29.13 -43.13
N ALA A 18 24.55 -29.69 -42.75
CA ALA A 18 24.48 -30.98 -42.14
C ALA A 18 23.24 -31.77 -42.61
N THR A 19 23.49 -32.89 -43.03
CA THR A 19 22.97 -34.01 -43.73
C THR A 19 21.65 -34.57 -43.18
N ILE A 20 20.71 -34.82 -44.07
CA ILE A 20 19.44 -35.56 -43.88
C ILE A 20 19.71 -37.06 -43.95
N LEU A 21 19.16 -37.79 -43.00
CA LEU A 21 18.98 -39.26 -43.13
C LEU A 21 17.48 -39.56 -42.99
N LEU A 22 16.89 -39.96 -44.10
CA LEU A 22 15.57 -40.55 -44.22
C LEU A 22 15.66 -42.05 -43.91
N ILE A 23 14.85 -42.52 -42.97
CA ILE A 23 14.50 -43.96 -42.92
C ILE A 23 12.97 -44.03 -42.99
N ALA A 24 12.52 -44.64 -44.10
CA ALA A 24 11.14 -44.98 -44.31
C ALA A 24 10.84 -46.35 -43.65
N GLY A 25 9.75 -46.41 -42.93
CA GLY A 25 9.16 -47.66 -42.45
C GLY A 25 7.65 -47.56 -42.41
N CYS A 26 6.97 -48.15 -43.40
CA CYS A 26 5.52 -48.37 -43.45
C CYS A 26 5.11 -49.49 -42.52
N SER A 27 4.05 -49.29 -41.74
CA SER A 27 2.98 -50.31 -41.61
C SER A 27 1.77 -49.78 -40.80
N THR A 28 0.60 -49.81 -41.47
CA THR A 28 -0.76 -50.11 -41.02
C THR A 28 -1.39 -49.37 -39.85
N SER A 29 -2.41 -48.56 -40.15
CA SER A 29 -3.47 -48.04 -39.27
C SER A 29 -4.29 -49.11 -38.55
N PRO A 30 -4.90 -48.82 -37.37
CA PRO A 30 -6.23 -48.16 -37.46
C PRO A 30 -6.47 -47.04 -36.42
N ASP A 31 -7.33 -46.16 -36.81
CA ASP A 31 -8.11 -45.15 -36.09
C ASP A 31 -7.96 -45.06 -34.56
N SER A 32 -7.38 -43.98 -34.08
CA SER A 32 -7.74 -43.30 -32.84
C SER A 32 -7.47 -41.82 -33.03
N ASN A 33 -8.53 -41.08 -33.04
CA ASN A 33 -8.54 -39.60 -33.09
C ASN A 33 -8.11 -39.11 -31.70
N ASP A 34 -6.81 -38.91 -31.51
CA ASP A 34 -6.25 -38.29 -30.34
C ASP A 34 -5.40 -37.12 -30.85
N SER A 35 -6.05 -35.99 -30.99
CA SER A 35 -5.34 -34.72 -31.11
C SER A 35 -4.73 -34.41 -29.75
N PRO A 36 -3.44 -34.04 -29.68
CA PRO A 36 -2.91 -33.47 -28.44
C PRO A 36 -3.68 -32.19 -28.19
N GLU A 37 -4.43 -32.12 -27.10
CA GLU A 37 -4.86 -30.85 -26.53
C GLU A 37 -3.58 -30.01 -26.30
N GLU A 38 -3.49 -28.91 -27.02
CA GLU A 38 -2.58 -27.83 -26.61
C GLU A 38 -2.93 -27.49 -25.16
N PRO A 39 -1.91 -27.33 -24.26
CA PRO A 39 -2.19 -26.82 -22.93
C PRO A 39 -2.88 -25.48 -23.12
N GLY A 40 -4.18 -25.44 -22.79
CA GLY A 40 -4.93 -24.19 -22.75
C GLY A 40 -4.11 -23.17 -21.98
N ALA A 41 -4.11 -21.94 -22.47
CA ALA A 41 -3.53 -20.82 -21.78
C ALA A 41 -4.00 -20.90 -20.32
N SER A 42 -3.07 -21.08 -19.40
CA SER A 42 -3.32 -21.07 -17.97
C SER A 42 -3.97 -19.73 -17.68
N GLU A 43 -5.24 -19.69 -17.33
CA GLU A 43 -5.84 -18.49 -16.74
C GLU A 43 -4.92 -18.13 -15.59
N SER A 44 -4.37 -16.92 -15.59
CA SER A 44 -3.49 -16.48 -14.51
C SER A 44 -4.31 -16.56 -13.22
N SER A 45 -3.89 -17.43 -12.31
CA SER A 45 -4.55 -17.57 -11.01
C SER A 45 -4.49 -16.24 -10.28
N LEU A 46 -5.62 -15.77 -9.72
CA LEU A 46 -5.69 -14.55 -8.93
C LEU A 46 -4.94 -14.67 -7.58
N LEU A 47 -4.64 -15.88 -7.17
CA LEU A 47 -3.93 -16.17 -5.92
C LEU A 47 -2.70 -17.06 -6.18
N PRO A 48 -1.64 -16.92 -5.38
CA PRO A 48 -0.53 -17.87 -5.34
C PRO A 48 -0.98 -19.28 -4.93
N ALA A 49 -0.12 -20.27 -5.12
CA ALA A 49 -0.36 -21.62 -4.64
C ALA A 49 -0.55 -21.63 -3.11
N ALA A 50 -1.47 -22.44 -2.63
CA ALA A 50 -1.70 -22.64 -1.20
C ALA A 50 -0.45 -23.25 -0.52
N GLU A 51 -0.16 -22.82 0.72
CA GLU A 51 0.96 -23.35 1.51
C GLU A 51 0.64 -24.67 2.19
N GLY A 52 -0.64 -25.04 2.27
CA GLY A 52 -1.10 -26.28 2.93
C GLY A 52 -1.02 -26.21 4.47
N LYS A 53 -1.05 -25.03 5.05
CA LYS A 53 -0.99 -24.79 6.50
C LYS A 53 -2.36 -24.59 7.11
N THR A 54 -3.28 -23.96 6.38
CA THR A 54 -4.65 -23.70 6.85
C THR A 54 -5.55 -24.91 6.57
N THR A 55 -6.36 -25.26 7.55
CA THR A 55 -7.35 -26.34 7.41
C THR A 55 -8.74 -25.76 7.28
N TYR A 56 -9.43 -26.12 6.19
CA TYR A 56 -10.84 -25.74 5.99
C TYR A 56 -11.78 -26.90 6.38
N PRO A 57 -13.00 -26.59 6.91
CA PRO A 57 -13.55 -25.26 7.13
C PRO A 57 -12.78 -24.48 8.21
N LEU A 58 -12.46 -23.22 7.91
CA LEU A 58 -11.86 -22.28 8.83
C LEU A 58 -12.96 -21.40 9.44
N THR A 59 -12.98 -21.23 10.75
CA THR A 59 -13.85 -20.30 11.46
C THR A 59 -13.05 -19.12 11.99
N LEU A 60 -13.42 -17.92 11.58
CA LEU A 60 -12.83 -16.65 12.02
C LEU A 60 -13.84 -15.92 12.90
N GLU A 61 -13.37 -15.42 14.03
CA GLU A 61 -14.19 -14.61 14.95
C GLU A 61 -14.03 -13.12 14.64
N SER A 62 -15.11 -12.37 14.76
CA SER A 62 -15.11 -10.92 14.62
C SER A 62 -16.09 -10.28 15.60
N PRO A 63 -16.02 -8.95 15.84
CA PRO A 63 -17.01 -8.21 16.62
C PRO A 63 -18.45 -8.31 16.09
N TYR A 64 -18.62 -8.80 14.85
CA TYR A 64 -19.92 -8.93 14.17
C TYR A 64 -20.45 -10.36 14.11
N GLY A 65 -19.67 -11.33 14.59
CA GLY A 65 -19.99 -12.74 14.62
C GLY A 65 -18.93 -13.62 13.95
N GLU A 66 -19.25 -14.92 13.83
CA GLU A 66 -18.35 -15.89 13.19
C GLU A 66 -18.49 -15.84 11.67
N THR A 67 -17.36 -15.92 10.98
CA THR A 67 -17.26 -16.13 9.54
C THR A 67 -16.70 -17.53 9.30
N VAL A 68 -17.42 -18.37 8.56
CA VAL A 68 -16.98 -19.74 8.24
C VAL A 68 -16.63 -19.85 6.76
N LEU A 69 -15.35 -20.14 6.49
CA LEU A 69 -14.84 -20.44 5.16
C LEU A 69 -14.81 -21.95 4.99
N LYS A 70 -15.63 -22.48 4.07
CA LYS A 70 -15.74 -23.92 3.82
C LYS A 70 -14.53 -24.48 3.07
N GLU A 71 -13.94 -23.67 2.25
CA GLU A 71 -12.79 -23.95 1.38
C GLU A 71 -11.94 -22.69 1.23
N ARG A 72 -10.76 -22.82 0.67
CA ARG A 72 -9.88 -21.69 0.37
C ARG A 72 -10.54 -20.75 -0.61
N PRO A 73 -10.62 -19.43 -0.32
CA PRO A 73 -11.14 -18.46 -1.28
C PRO A 73 -10.26 -18.37 -2.54
N GLU A 74 -10.91 -18.07 -3.68
CA GLU A 74 -10.25 -17.88 -4.97
C GLU A 74 -10.52 -16.49 -5.59
N ARG A 75 -11.56 -15.79 -5.10
CA ARG A 75 -12.02 -14.50 -5.62
C ARG A 75 -12.25 -13.51 -4.47
N VAL A 76 -11.23 -12.72 -4.21
CA VAL A 76 -11.19 -11.80 -3.06
C VAL A 76 -11.55 -10.38 -3.49
N ALA A 77 -12.53 -9.75 -2.83
CA ALA A 77 -12.81 -8.32 -2.99
C ALA A 77 -12.27 -7.53 -1.80
N ALA A 78 -11.46 -6.49 -2.06
CA ALA A 78 -10.94 -5.53 -1.10
C ALA A 78 -11.78 -4.26 -1.14
N ILE A 79 -12.67 -4.09 -0.14
CA ILE A 79 -13.74 -3.09 -0.27
C ILE A 79 -13.63 -1.90 0.68
N VAL A 80 -12.54 -1.80 1.44
CA VAL A 80 -12.34 -0.63 2.29
C VAL A 80 -12.05 0.58 1.41
N PRO A 81 -12.68 1.75 1.67
CA PRO A 81 -12.47 2.97 0.89
C PRO A 81 -11.08 3.61 1.14
N ASN A 82 -10.03 2.83 1.03
CA ASN A 82 -8.63 3.22 1.03
C ASN A 82 -7.81 2.14 0.30
N ALA A 83 -6.48 2.24 0.30
CA ALA A 83 -5.62 1.30 -0.41
C ALA A 83 -5.15 0.12 0.45
N ILE A 84 -5.29 0.15 1.79
CA ILE A 84 -4.59 -0.79 2.68
C ILE A 84 -4.96 -2.26 2.44
N ASP A 85 -6.24 -2.60 2.31
CA ASP A 85 -6.65 -3.99 2.11
C ASP A 85 -6.12 -4.55 0.79
N THR A 86 -6.18 -3.72 -0.27
CA THR A 86 -5.61 -4.07 -1.58
C THR A 86 -4.10 -4.21 -1.51
N GLU A 87 -3.43 -3.29 -0.83
CA GLU A 87 -1.98 -3.31 -0.64
C GLU A 87 -1.52 -4.59 0.07
N LEU A 88 -2.20 -4.99 1.15
CA LEU A 88 -1.93 -6.23 1.87
C LEU A 88 -2.13 -7.46 0.99
N LEU A 89 -3.18 -7.50 0.17
CA LEU A 89 -3.42 -8.58 -0.77
C LEU A 89 -2.34 -8.63 -1.85
N LEU A 90 -1.99 -7.49 -2.45
CA LEU A 90 -0.93 -7.42 -3.45
C LEU A 90 0.43 -7.84 -2.88
N SER A 91 0.74 -7.48 -1.64
CA SER A 91 1.98 -7.92 -0.97
C SER A 91 2.03 -9.44 -0.73
N LEU A 92 0.88 -10.10 -0.64
CA LEU A 92 0.75 -11.56 -0.62
C LEU A 92 0.72 -12.19 -2.02
N GLY A 93 0.83 -11.40 -3.09
CA GLY A 93 0.70 -11.86 -4.47
C GLY A 93 -0.74 -12.19 -4.89
N VAL A 94 -1.74 -11.68 -4.16
CA VAL A 94 -3.16 -11.89 -4.43
C VAL A 94 -3.70 -10.69 -5.20
N THR A 95 -4.30 -10.94 -6.37
CA THR A 95 -4.97 -9.93 -7.18
C THR A 95 -6.45 -9.89 -6.82
N PRO A 96 -6.96 -8.83 -6.18
CA PRO A 96 -8.37 -8.73 -5.84
C PRO A 96 -9.24 -8.56 -7.09
N VAL A 97 -10.47 -9.11 -7.05
CA VAL A 97 -11.46 -8.99 -8.13
C VAL A 97 -12.18 -7.66 -8.12
N LEU A 98 -12.08 -6.90 -7.04
CA LEU A 98 -12.60 -5.54 -6.91
C LEU A 98 -11.84 -4.81 -5.82
N SER A 99 -11.54 -3.53 -6.06
CA SER A 99 -10.92 -2.62 -5.11
C SER A 99 -11.63 -1.26 -5.11
N SER A 100 -11.29 -0.38 -4.17
CA SER A 100 -11.72 1.02 -4.25
C SER A 100 -10.87 1.80 -5.25
N ASN A 101 -11.40 2.90 -5.81
CA ASN A 101 -10.65 3.80 -6.68
C ASN A 101 -9.40 4.43 -6.01
N PHE A 102 -9.33 4.41 -4.68
CA PHE A 102 -8.18 4.95 -3.93
C PHE A 102 -6.87 4.18 -4.14
N VAL A 103 -6.90 2.97 -4.70
CA VAL A 103 -5.68 2.22 -5.02
C VAL A 103 -4.79 2.89 -6.08
N SER A 104 -5.37 3.77 -6.90
CA SER A 104 -4.64 4.53 -7.92
C SER A 104 -4.19 5.92 -7.47
N GLU A 105 -4.74 6.46 -6.36
CA GLU A 105 -4.49 7.84 -5.93
C GLU A 105 -3.03 8.10 -5.53
N GLY A 106 -2.40 7.11 -4.92
CA GLY A 106 -1.01 7.23 -4.44
C GLY A 106 0.06 7.00 -5.49
N GLY A 107 -0.24 6.27 -6.57
CA GLY A 107 0.71 5.88 -7.61
C GLY A 107 1.71 4.79 -7.21
N TYR A 108 1.98 4.61 -5.92
CA TYR A 108 2.99 3.66 -5.40
C TYR A 108 2.63 2.18 -5.58
N LEU A 109 1.39 1.85 -5.89
CA LEU A 109 0.93 0.49 -6.16
C LEU A 109 0.96 0.12 -7.65
N GLU A 110 1.31 1.04 -8.56
CA GLU A 110 1.28 0.79 -10.02
C GLU A 110 2.20 -0.36 -10.41
N GLU A 111 3.42 -0.41 -9.86
CA GLU A 111 4.37 -1.50 -10.13
C GLU A 111 3.91 -2.86 -9.58
N HIS A 112 2.90 -2.86 -8.70
CA HIS A 112 2.26 -4.04 -8.12
C HIS A 112 0.93 -4.40 -8.83
N GLY A 113 0.64 -3.78 -9.97
CA GLY A 113 -0.50 -4.12 -10.81
C GLY A 113 -1.82 -3.43 -10.42
N SER A 114 -1.80 -2.38 -9.61
CA SER A 114 -3.03 -1.68 -9.20
C SER A 114 -3.79 -1.04 -10.37
N ALA A 115 -3.08 -0.64 -11.44
CA ALA A 115 -3.68 -0.04 -12.62
C ALA A 115 -4.58 -0.99 -13.43
N GLU A 116 -4.42 -2.31 -13.24
CA GLU A 116 -5.18 -3.35 -13.94
C GLU A 116 -6.38 -3.87 -13.12
N LEU A 117 -6.58 -3.35 -11.91
CA LEU A 117 -7.66 -3.79 -11.02
C LEU A 117 -9.01 -3.18 -11.43
N ASP A 118 -10.05 -3.98 -11.36
CA ASP A 118 -11.42 -3.46 -11.38
C ASP A 118 -11.67 -2.66 -10.08
N THR A 119 -12.13 -1.43 -10.23
CA THR A 119 -12.39 -0.55 -9.09
C THR A 119 -13.83 -0.06 -9.05
N TYR A 120 -14.30 0.23 -7.84
CA TYR A 120 -15.52 0.97 -7.63
C TYR A 120 -15.20 2.41 -7.20
N GLU A 121 -16.03 3.35 -7.63
CA GLU A 121 -15.93 4.74 -7.22
C GLU A 121 -16.49 4.94 -5.81
N PHE A 122 -15.76 5.68 -4.99
CA PHE A 122 -16.19 6.10 -3.67
C PHE A 122 -15.80 7.56 -3.43
N MET A 123 -16.72 8.33 -2.86
CA MET A 123 -16.44 9.67 -2.32
C MET A 123 -16.75 9.72 -0.84
N MET A 124 -15.95 10.45 -0.08
CA MET A 124 -16.17 10.60 1.37
C MET A 124 -17.58 11.09 1.68
N GLY A 125 -18.28 10.35 2.52
CA GLY A 125 -19.66 10.63 2.92
C GLY A 125 -20.72 9.92 2.07
N GLU A 126 -20.32 9.09 1.09
CA GLU A 126 -21.21 8.18 0.37
C GLU A 126 -21.23 6.80 1.00
N ASP A 127 -22.26 6.03 0.66
CA ASP A 127 -22.33 4.61 1.02
C ASP A 127 -21.48 3.77 0.08
N ILE A 128 -20.89 2.65 0.58
CA ILE A 128 -20.21 1.69 -0.29
C ILE A 128 -21.20 1.02 -1.27
N PRO A 129 -20.79 0.83 -2.54
CA PRO A 129 -21.71 0.32 -3.59
C PRO A 129 -21.88 -1.20 -3.49
N ILE A 130 -22.82 -1.64 -2.65
CA ILE A 130 -23.13 -3.06 -2.41
C ILE A 130 -23.40 -3.84 -3.70
N GLU A 131 -24.06 -3.21 -4.68
CA GLU A 131 -24.36 -3.81 -5.99
C GLU A 131 -23.10 -4.08 -6.82
N ALA A 132 -22.11 -3.17 -6.80
CA ALA A 132 -20.85 -3.38 -7.50
C ALA A 132 -20.05 -4.51 -6.85
N ILE A 133 -20.05 -4.58 -5.52
CA ILE A 133 -19.42 -5.68 -4.77
C ILE A 133 -20.06 -7.02 -5.13
N ALA A 134 -21.38 -7.10 -5.15
CA ALA A 134 -22.09 -8.31 -5.55
C ALA A 134 -21.82 -8.70 -7.02
N ALA A 135 -21.72 -7.71 -7.92
CA ALA A 135 -21.46 -7.94 -9.34
C ALA A 135 -20.04 -8.48 -9.62
N SER A 136 -19.05 -8.19 -8.75
CA SER A 136 -17.70 -8.75 -8.88
C SER A 136 -17.62 -10.24 -8.54
N ASN A 137 -18.72 -10.82 -8.02
CA ASN A 137 -18.86 -12.23 -7.67
C ASN A 137 -17.70 -12.76 -6.81
N PRO A 138 -17.44 -12.15 -5.64
CA PRO A 138 -16.40 -12.59 -4.73
C PRO A 138 -16.85 -13.83 -3.95
N ASP A 139 -15.89 -14.64 -3.51
CA ASP A 139 -16.09 -15.70 -2.51
C ASP A 139 -15.49 -15.34 -1.14
N LEU A 140 -14.81 -14.20 -1.07
CA LEU A 140 -14.35 -13.55 0.15
C LEU A 140 -14.42 -12.02 0.00
N ILE A 141 -14.88 -11.34 1.04
CA ILE A 141 -14.83 -9.89 1.17
C ILE A 141 -13.88 -9.53 2.31
N VAL A 142 -12.91 -8.66 2.04
CA VAL A 142 -11.92 -8.18 2.99
C VAL A 142 -12.28 -6.79 3.47
N THR A 143 -12.24 -6.61 4.81
CA THR A 143 -12.50 -5.34 5.51
C THR A 143 -11.59 -5.17 6.73
N VAL A 144 -10.34 -5.68 6.66
CA VAL A 144 -9.40 -5.65 7.80
C VAL A 144 -8.89 -4.25 8.12
N GLY A 145 -8.78 -3.38 7.12
CA GLY A 145 -8.37 -1.98 7.27
C GLY A 145 -9.53 -0.99 7.47
N TRP A 146 -10.71 -1.48 7.86
CA TRP A 146 -11.85 -0.59 8.08
C TRP A 146 -11.63 0.33 9.28
N VAL A 147 -11.89 1.63 9.08
CA VAL A 147 -11.82 2.64 10.14
C VAL A 147 -13.15 3.40 10.27
N PRO A 148 -13.50 3.94 11.46
CA PRO A 148 -14.77 4.61 11.68
C PRO A 148 -15.07 5.80 10.76
N GLY A 149 -14.04 6.39 10.11
CA GLY A 149 -14.19 7.47 9.14
C GLY A 149 -15.01 7.10 7.89
N TYR A 150 -15.17 5.79 7.60
CA TYR A 150 -15.96 5.28 6.47
C TYR A 150 -17.38 4.85 6.88
N GLY A 151 -17.83 5.25 8.07
CA GLY A 151 -19.09 4.79 8.67
C GLY A 151 -18.92 3.52 9.52
N GLU A 152 -20.01 3.09 10.11
CA GLU A 152 -20.00 1.91 10.97
C GLU A 152 -20.02 0.62 10.13
N LEU A 153 -18.95 -0.17 10.15
CA LEU A 153 -18.91 -1.45 9.43
C LEU A 153 -20.10 -2.36 9.79
N ARG A 154 -20.60 -2.27 11.02
CA ARG A 154 -21.79 -3.02 11.48
C ARG A 154 -23.00 -2.82 10.55
N ASP A 155 -23.19 -1.64 9.99
CA ASP A 155 -24.33 -1.30 9.15
C ASP A 155 -24.23 -1.98 7.78
N TYR A 156 -23.01 -2.19 7.29
CA TYR A 156 -22.74 -2.87 6.03
C TYR A 156 -22.57 -4.38 6.17
N TYR A 157 -22.04 -4.85 7.30
CA TYR A 157 -21.66 -6.26 7.52
C TYR A 157 -22.77 -7.25 7.18
N GLN A 158 -24.01 -6.95 7.60
CA GLN A 158 -25.15 -7.82 7.31
C GLN A 158 -25.53 -7.89 5.82
N GLN A 159 -25.21 -6.87 5.06
CA GLN A 159 -25.44 -6.83 3.60
C GLN A 159 -24.32 -7.58 2.90
N LEU A 160 -23.07 -7.31 3.27
CA LEU A 160 -21.89 -7.96 2.73
C LEU A 160 -21.91 -9.47 2.97
N SER A 161 -22.26 -9.92 4.17
CA SER A 161 -22.35 -11.36 4.52
C SER A 161 -23.39 -12.14 3.74
N LYS A 162 -24.33 -11.48 3.03
CA LYS A 162 -25.25 -12.14 2.10
C LYS A 162 -24.63 -12.37 0.71
N ILE A 163 -23.55 -11.67 0.40
CA ILE A 163 -22.81 -11.79 -0.86
C ILE A 163 -21.76 -12.88 -0.73
N ALA A 164 -20.85 -12.72 0.25
CA ALA A 164 -19.77 -13.66 0.54
C ALA A 164 -19.37 -13.60 2.02
N PRO A 165 -18.63 -14.58 2.54
CA PRO A 165 -17.96 -14.47 3.83
C PRO A 165 -17.15 -13.17 3.93
N VAL A 166 -17.22 -12.50 5.11
CA VAL A 166 -16.52 -11.24 5.37
C VAL A 166 -15.43 -11.49 6.40
N VAL A 167 -14.19 -11.22 6.03
CA VAL A 167 -13.08 -11.18 6.98
C VAL A 167 -12.82 -9.74 7.40
N THR A 168 -12.75 -9.53 8.70
CA THR A 168 -12.43 -8.25 9.31
C THR A 168 -11.43 -8.47 10.44
N SER A 169 -10.76 -7.42 10.87
CA SER A 169 -9.90 -7.54 12.03
C SER A 169 -10.69 -7.89 13.29
N PRO A 170 -10.14 -8.73 14.17
CA PRO A 170 -10.75 -9.05 15.46
C PRO A 170 -11.04 -7.83 16.35
N GLU A 171 -10.27 -6.77 16.18
CA GLU A 171 -10.35 -5.54 16.98
C GLU A 171 -10.95 -4.34 16.21
N SER A 172 -11.76 -4.57 15.20
CA SER A 172 -12.31 -3.56 14.28
C SER A 172 -13.12 -2.41 14.92
N SER A 173 -13.33 -2.42 16.23
CA SER A 173 -13.94 -1.31 16.98
C SER A 173 -12.92 -0.28 17.46
N GLN A 174 -11.65 -0.54 17.28
CA GLN A 174 -10.55 0.30 17.73
C GLN A 174 -9.85 0.99 16.54
N ARG A 175 -9.18 2.08 16.82
CA ARG A 175 -8.26 2.80 15.97
C ARG A 175 -7.38 1.85 15.15
N ILE A 176 -6.73 2.38 14.18
CA ILE A 176 -5.83 1.73 13.24
C ILE A 176 -5.16 0.48 13.84
N ILE A 177 -5.51 -0.66 13.27
CA ILE A 177 -4.94 -1.94 13.62
C ILE A 177 -3.58 -2.01 12.93
N PRO A 178 -2.52 -2.46 13.60
CA PRO A 178 -1.24 -2.70 12.96
C PRO A 178 -1.44 -3.57 11.72
N TRP A 179 -0.92 -3.14 10.60
CA TRP A 179 -1.05 -3.88 9.33
C TRP A 179 -0.48 -5.30 9.43
N GLN A 180 0.51 -5.51 10.32
CA GLN A 180 1.10 -6.82 10.60
C GLN A 180 0.06 -7.81 11.12
N ASP A 181 -0.86 -7.36 11.98
CA ASP A 181 -1.94 -8.22 12.49
C ASP A 181 -2.97 -8.48 11.39
N SER A 182 -3.27 -7.48 10.58
CA SER A 182 -4.18 -7.60 9.43
C SER A 182 -3.66 -8.59 8.39
N ILE A 183 -2.37 -8.52 8.02
CA ILE A 183 -1.79 -9.43 7.03
C ILE A 183 -1.70 -10.87 7.55
N ARG A 184 -1.50 -11.09 8.87
CA ARG A 184 -1.57 -12.42 9.47
C ARG A 184 -2.96 -13.04 9.35
N VAL A 185 -4.00 -12.26 9.61
CA VAL A 185 -5.39 -12.70 9.41
C VAL A 185 -5.63 -13.06 7.94
N LEU A 186 -5.18 -12.26 7.00
CA LEU A 186 -5.28 -12.58 5.57
C LEU A 186 -4.45 -13.80 5.18
N GLY A 187 -3.24 -13.93 5.72
CA GLY A 187 -2.36 -15.08 5.49
C GLY A 187 -3.00 -16.39 5.96
N GLU A 188 -3.62 -16.42 7.15
CA GLU A 188 -4.38 -17.57 7.64
C GLU A 188 -5.61 -17.84 6.76
N THR A 189 -6.37 -16.79 6.44
CA THR A 189 -7.60 -16.86 5.63
C THR A 189 -7.36 -17.45 4.25
N LEU A 190 -6.23 -17.12 3.63
CA LEU A 190 -5.88 -17.47 2.24
C LEU A 190 -4.87 -18.62 2.10
N ASP A 191 -4.51 -19.27 3.23
CA ASP A 191 -3.44 -20.29 3.29
C ASP A 191 -2.10 -19.78 2.72
N LEU A 192 -1.71 -18.57 3.17
CA LEU A 192 -0.50 -17.83 2.80
C LEU A 192 0.23 -17.30 4.06
N SER A 193 0.14 -18.00 5.20
CA SER A 193 0.73 -17.56 6.47
C SER A 193 2.25 -17.39 6.41
N GLY A 194 2.93 -18.20 5.61
CA GLY A 194 4.38 -18.04 5.40
C GLY A 194 4.73 -16.80 4.59
N ALA A 195 3.94 -16.51 3.56
CA ALA A 195 4.09 -15.27 2.80
C ALA A 195 3.83 -14.03 3.68
N ALA A 196 2.81 -14.07 4.55
CA ALA A 196 2.52 -12.98 5.47
C ALA A 196 3.70 -12.69 6.44
N GLU A 197 4.28 -13.73 7.04
CA GLU A 197 5.46 -13.55 7.90
C GLU A 197 6.71 -13.11 7.12
N ALA A 198 6.85 -13.49 5.85
CA ALA A 198 7.94 -13.03 5.01
C ALA A 198 7.84 -11.52 4.72
N VAL A 199 6.64 -11.02 4.39
CA VAL A 199 6.39 -9.58 4.18
C VAL A 199 6.70 -8.78 5.44
N ILE A 200 6.30 -9.28 6.62
CA ILE A 200 6.60 -8.63 7.90
C ILE A 200 8.11 -8.59 8.14
N ALA A 201 8.80 -9.72 7.91
CA ALA A 201 10.24 -9.80 8.10
C ALA A 201 11.02 -8.87 7.15
N GLU A 202 10.61 -8.76 5.89
CA GLU A 202 11.22 -7.85 4.91
C GLU A 202 11.05 -6.38 5.33
N HIS A 203 9.86 -6.01 5.82
CA HIS A 203 9.61 -4.68 6.37
C HIS A 203 10.52 -4.39 7.59
N ASP A 204 10.58 -5.32 8.54
CA ASP A 204 11.40 -5.16 9.76
C ASP A 204 12.89 -5.03 9.42
N GLU A 205 13.39 -5.80 8.44
CA GLU A 205 14.77 -5.73 7.97
C GLU A 205 15.07 -4.39 7.29
N LEU A 206 14.17 -3.90 6.44
CA LEU A 206 14.30 -2.59 5.79
C LEU A 206 14.47 -1.48 6.83
N PHE A 207 13.58 -1.42 7.81
CA PHE A 207 13.66 -0.36 8.84
C PHE A 207 14.82 -0.56 9.81
N ALA A 208 15.23 -1.80 10.09
CA ALA A 208 16.44 -2.07 10.85
C ALA A 208 17.70 -1.55 10.11
N GLN A 209 17.74 -1.71 8.78
CA GLN A 209 18.82 -1.17 7.96
C GLN A 209 18.83 0.36 7.98
N VAL A 210 17.66 1.00 7.83
CA VAL A 210 17.55 2.47 7.92
C VAL A 210 18.08 2.99 9.26
N ARG A 211 17.68 2.38 10.39
CA ARG A 211 18.19 2.77 11.72
C ARG A 211 19.71 2.56 11.87
N ALA A 212 20.25 1.55 11.22
CA ALA A 212 21.69 1.31 11.23
C ALA A 212 22.47 2.35 10.42
N ASP A 213 21.90 2.79 9.28
CA ASP A 213 22.52 3.77 8.39
C ASP A 213 22.33 5.21 8.89
N HIS A 214 21.26 5.47 9.67
CA HIS A 214 20.87 6.78 10.20
C HIS A 214 20.73 6.79 11.74
N PRO A 215 21.82 6.52 12.48
CA PRO A 215 21.79 6.53 13.94
C PRO A 215 21.47 7.91 14.53
N GLU A 216 21.56 8.99 13.74
CA GLU A 216 21.18 10.35 14.12
C GLU A 216 19.69 10.51 14.39
N PHE A 217 18.82 9.60 13.91
CA PHE A 217 17.38 9.64 14.17
C PHE A 217 17.01 9.14 15.56
N ASP A 218 17.87 8.29 16.15
CA ASP A 218 17.58 7.60 17.41
C ASP A 218 17.31 8.56 18.57
N GLY A 219 16.12 8.45 19.12
CA GLY A 219 15.65 9.19 20.27
C GLY A 219 15.24 10.64 20.02
N LEU A 220 15.46 11.19 18.82
CA LEU A 220 14.92 12.50 18.46
C LEU A 220 13.41 12.42 18.28
N THR A 221 12.70 13.49 18.64
CA THR A 221 11.26 13.60 18.38
C THR A 221 10.99 14.02 16.95
N ALA A 222 9.97 13.43 16.31
CA ALA A 222 9.55 13.85 14.99
C ALA A 222 8.04 14.13 14.94
N THR A 223 7.66 15.06 14.08
CA THR A 223 6.27 15.36 13.76
C THR A 223 6.05 15.25 12.27
N TRP A 224 4.96 14.55 11.89
CA TRP A 224 4.42 14.57 10.55
C TRP A 224 3.12 15.38 10.53
N ALA A 225 3.11 16.45 9.75
CA ALA A 225 1.94 17.31 9.55
C ALA A 225 1.63 17.43 8.05
N ILE A 226 0.39 17.71 7.70
CA ILE A 226 -0.07 17.87 6.31
C ILE A 226 -0.85 19.18 6.19
N TYR A 227 -0.52 19.96 5.16
CA TYR A 227 -1.25 21.16 4.82
C TYR A 227 -2.18 20.93 3.63
N TYR A 228 -3.48 21.14 3.84
CA TYR A 228 -4.55 20.95 2.87
C TYR A 228 -5.06 22.29 2.26
N GLY A 229 -4.24 23.34 2.30
CA GLY A 229 -4.62 24.67 1.83
C GLY A 229 -5.44 25.47 2.84
N PRO A 230 -5.79 26.74 2.54
CA PRO A 230 -6.38 27.69 3.49
C PRO A 230 -7.78 27.28 3.95
N THR A 231 -8.51 26.51 3.16
CA THR A 231 -9.87 26.07 3.51
C THR A 231 -9.86 24.97 4.58
N ASN A 232 -9.03 23.96 4.40
CA ASN A 232 -8.97 22.80 5.30
C ASN A 232 -7.89 22.98 6.39
N GLY A 233 -6.81 23.72 6.08
CA GLY A 233 -5.79 24.08 7.04
C GLY A 233 -4.67 23.08 7.20
N LEU A 234 -3.96 23.22 8.31
CA LEU A 234 -2.85 22.34 8.73
C LEU A 234 -3.40 21.26 9.67
N HIS A 235 -2.95 20.04 9.48
CA HIS A 235 -3.35 18.91 10.30
C HIS A 235 -2.12 18.13 10.80
N TYR A 236 -2.19 17.65 12.04
CA TYR A 236 -1.21 16.78 12.67
C TYR A 236 -1.54 15.32 12.32
N PHE A 237 -0.61 14.56 11.77
CA PHE A 237 -0.86 13.19 11.30
C PHE A 237 -0.10 12.10 12.05
N SER A 238 0.95 12.44 12.81
CA SER A 238 1.71 11.47 13.62
C SER A 238 1.19 11.36 15.07
N GLN A 239 -0.15 11.40 15.27
CA GLN A 239 -0.76 11.13 16.56
C GLN A 239 -0.66 9.65 16.94
N PRO A 240 -0.64 9.31 18.25
CA PRO A 240 -0.55 7.93 18.72
C PRO A 240 -1.52 6.99 18.03
N GLY A 241 -1.01 5.87 17.51
CA GLY A 241 -1.77 4.85 16.79
C GLY A 241 -2.09 5.19 15.34
N SER A 242 -1.52 6.25 14.76
CA SER A 242 -1.61 6.52 13.33
C SER A 242 -0.51 5.80 12.54
N ALA A 243 -0.73 5.57 11.25
CA ALA A 243 0.28 4.99 10.37
C ALA A 243 1.54 5.88 10.24
N PRO A 244 1.44 7.21 10.10
CA PRO A 244 2.62 8.07 10.14
C PRO A 244 3.39 8.02 11.47
N ALA A 245 2.72 7.86 12.63
CA ALA A 245 3.41 7.68 13.91
C ALA A 245 4.20 6.36 13.94
N ALA A 246 3.60 5.27 13.43
CA ALA A 246 4.28 3.98 13.32
C ALA A 246 5.50 4.07 12.39
N PHE A 247 5.34 4.69 11.21
CA PHE A 247 6.43 4.91 10.26
C PHE A 247 7.61 5.67 10.88
N LEU A 248 7.34 6.76 11.60
CA LEU A 248 8.40 7.53 12.28
C LEU A 248 9.08 6.71 13.40
N ALA A 249 8.31 5.93 14.16
CA ALA A 249 8.84 5.05 15.19
C ALA A 249 9.73 3.94 14.58
N ASP A 250 9.33 3.36 13.46
CA ASP A 250 10.10 2.35 12.73
C ASP A 250 11.43 2.93 12.20
N LEU A 251 11.48 4.22 11.84
CA LEU A 251 12.72 4.93 11.50
C LEU A 251 13.64 5.19 12.72
N GLY A 252 13.13 5.06 13.96
CA GLY A 252 13.89 5.28 15.18
C GLY A 252 13.54 6.58 15.93
N PHE A 253 12.60 7.37 15.41
CA PHE A 253 12.16 8.59 16.09
C PHE A 253 11.27 8.30 17.29
N SER A 254 11.39 9.18 18.29
CA SER A 254 10.46 9.25 19.42
C SER A 254 9.22 10.07 19.08
N GLU A 255 8.12 9.74 19.73
CA GLU A 255 6.86 10.48 19.60
C GLU A 255 7.01 11.91 20.15
N ASN A 256 6.42 12.90 19.45
CA ASN A 256 6.29 14.26 19.98
C ASN A 256 5.44 14.23 21.27
N PRO A 257 5.93 14.82 22.40
CA PRO A 257 5.22 14.82 23.66
C PRO A 257 3.81 15.41 23.62
N ASN A 258 3.51 16.27 22.62
CA ASN A 258 2.20 16.88 22.44
C ASN A 258 1.27 16.08 21.51
N ALA A 259 1.72 14.97 20.93
CA ALA A 259 0.97 14.20 19.91
C ALA A 259 -0.43 13.77 20.39
N THR A 260 -0.58 13.51 21.69
CA THR A 260 -1.86 13.11 22.31
C THR A 260 -2.92 14.22 22.25
N GLU A 261 -2.54 15.46 22.09
CA GLU A 261 -3.50 16.59 21.95
C GLU A 261 -4.28 16.50 20.62
N PHE A 262 -3.73 15.82 19.62
CA PHE A 262 -4.27 15.70 18.26
C PHE A 262 -5.04 14.39 17.98
N VAL A 263 -5.25 13.58 19.01
CA VAL A 263 -5.93 12.28 18.86
C VAL A 263 -7.41 12.43 18.50
N THR A 264 -8.08 13.44 19.02
CA THR A 264 -9.53 13.67 18.80
C THR A 264 -9.79 14.61 17.64
N ASP A 265 -8.93 15.63 17.47
CA ASP A 265 -8.99 16.58 16.37
C ASP A 265 -7.56 16.84 15.88
N THR A 266 -7.31 16.49 14.63
CA THR A 266 -5.99 16.65 14.02
C THR A 266 -5.70 18.06 13.58
N LYS A 267 -6.70 18.97 13.57
CA LYS A 267 -6.55 20.34 13.06
C LYS A 267 -5.64 21.17 13.93
N VAL A 268 -4.64 21.81 13.30
CA VAL A 268 -3.68 22.68 13.95
C VAL A 268 -4.07 24.14 13.74
N SER A 269 -4.63 24.77 14.77
CA SER A 269 -4.86 26.23 14.79
C SER A 269 -3.55 26.99 15.10
N ASP A 270 -3.57 28.31 14.91
CA ASP A 270 -2.42 29.16 15.26
C ASP A 270 -2.00 29.03 16.72
N GLU A 271 -2.96 28.79 17.62
CA GLU A 271 -2.71 28.61 19.07
C GLU A 271 -2.03 27.26 19.36
N LEU A 272 -2.28 26.27 18.52
CA LEU A 272 -1.69 24.93 18.62
C LEU A 272 -0.40 24.75 17.78
N LEU A 273 -0.01 25.77 17.01
CA LEU A 273 1.11 25.64 16.08
C LEU A 273 2.42 25.26 16.81
N SER A 274 2.66 25.82 17.99
CA SER A 274 3.85 25.44 18.78
C SER A 274 3.84 24.00 19.29
N LYS A 275 2.69 23.31 19.22
CA LYS A 275 2.57 21.90 19.66
C LYS A 275 3.04 20.89 18.62
N ILE A 276 3.12 21.31 17.36
CA ILE A 276 3.69 20.46 16.31
C ILE A 276 5.22 20.53 16.27
N ASP A 277 5.84 21.41 17.06
CA ASP A 277 7.29 21.53 17.12
C ASP A 277 7.92 20.27 17.72
N ALA A 278 9.02 19.82 17.13
CA ALA A 278 9.77 18.62 17.49
C ALA A 278 11.23 18.82 17.09
N ASP A 279 12.11 17.85 17.34
CA ASP A 279 13.48 17.92 16.85
C ASP A 279 13.51 17.89 15.31
N VAL A 280 12.58 17.16 14.68
CA VAL A 280 12.39 17.16 13.23
C VAL A 280 10.91 17.42 12.89
N LEU A 281 10.65 18.38 12.02
CA LEU A 281 9.31 18.67 11.51
C LEU A 281 9.22 18.31 10.02
N ILE A 282 8.35 17.36 9.70
CA ILE A 282 8.03 16.95 8.32
C ILE A 282 6.67 17.53 7.96
N LEU A 283 6.62 18.39 6.95
CA LEU A 283 5.40 19.02 6.47
C LEU A 283 5.09 18.58 5.04
N GLY A 284 4.06 17.76 4.88
CA GLY A 284 3.55 17.36 3.59
C GLY A 284 2.62 18.42 2.99
N GLN A 285 2.73 18.65 1.70
CA GLN A 285 1.79 19.45 0.94
C GLN A 285 0.76 18.53 0.27
N SER A 286 -0.52 18.72 0.57
CA SER A 286 -1.60 18.04 -0.17
C SER A 286 -1.76 18.65 -1.57
N ALA A 287 -2.23 17.85 -2.52
CA ALA A 287 -2.62 18.34 -3.86
C ALA A 287 -3.72 19.41 -3.85
N ALA A 288 -4.45 19.57 -2.73
CA ALA A 288 -5.43 20.64 -2.53
C ALA A 288 -4.80 21.99 -2.19
N ALA A 289 -3.52 22.05 -1.85
CA ALA A 289 -2.77 23.26 -1.54
C ALA A 289 -1.82 23.62 -2.69
N SER A 290 -1.82 24.87 -3.11
CA SER A 290 -0.84 25.39 -4.06
C SER A 290 0.52 25.66 -3.37
N GLU A 291 1.58 25.71 -4.17
CA GLU A 291 2.91 26.09 -3.69
C GLU A 291 2.92 27.50 -3.04
N ALA A 292 2.18 28.45 -3.60
CA ALA A 292 2.07 29.80 -3.04
C ALA A 292 1.42 29.81 -1.66
N GLU A 293 0.39 29.00 -1.44
CA GLU A 293 -0.28 28.87 -0.14
C GLU A 293 0.62 28.15 0.88
N MET A 294 1.41 27.18 0.44
CA MET A 294 2.43 26.53 1.28
C MET A 294 3.50 27.56 1.70
N GLN A 295 3.99 28.37 0.77
CA GLN A 295 4.96 29.44 1.06
C GLN A 295 4.37 30.50 1.99
N GLU A 296 3.08 30.84 1.87
CA GLU A 296 2.40 31.74 2.80
C GLU A 296 2.33 31.16 4.21
N LEU A 297 1.97 29.88 4.37
CA LEU A 297 1.98 29.20 5.66
C LEU A 297 3.36 29.18 6.29
N THR A 298 4.36 28.67 5.55
CA THR A 298 5.71 28.51 6.06
C THR A 298 6.46 29.82 6.26
N GLY A 299 6.10 30.88 5.54
CA GLY A 299 6.66 32.23 5.68
C GLY A 299 6.12 33.05 6.87
N ARG A 300 5.11 32.55 7.58
CA ARG A 300 4.57 33.26 8.76
C ARG A 300 5.56 33.26 9.91
N ASP A 301 5.65 34.37 10.64
CA ASP A 301 6.54 34.51 11.80
C ASP A 301 6.33 33.39 12.84
N LEU A 302 5.07 32.99 13.07
CA LEU A 302 4.74 31.90 13.98
C LEU A 302 5.34 30.58 13.54
N PHE A 303 5.35 30.27 12.24
CA PHE A 303 5.92 29.05 11.69
C PHE A 303 7.45 29.11 11.70
N GLN A 304 8.03 30.25 11.31
CA GLN A 304 9.48 30.46 11.30
C GLN A 304 10.12 30.40 12.69
N ASN A 305 9.35 30.64 13.75
CA ASN A 305 9.80 30.56 15.14
C ASN A 305 9.72 29.14 15.75
N LEU A 306 9.23 28.13 15.00
CA LEU A 306 9.30 26.74 15.43
C LEU A 306 10.78 26.32 15.56
N GLY A 307 11.10 25.55 16.59
CA GLY A 307 12.45 25.09 16.87
C GLY A 307 13.08 24.33 15.71
N ALA A 308 12.36 23.35 15.16
CA ALA A 308 12.80 22.59 14.00
C ALA A 308 13.05 23.46 12.76
N VAL A 309 12.19 24.47 12.51
CA VAL A 309 12.35 25.38 11.37
C VAL A 309 13.56 26.30 11.57
N SER A 310 13.68 26.91 12.75
CA SER A 310 14.76 27.85 13.07
C SER A 310 16.15 27.19 13.16
N SER A 311 16.20 25.90 13.49
CA SER A 311 17.45 25.11 13.56
C SER A 311 17.80 24.42 12.23
N GLY A 312 16.88 24.41 11.27
CA GLY A 312 17.09 23.78 9.94
C GLY A 312 16.67 22.33 9.84
N GLN A 313 16.10 21.72 10.91
CA GLN A 313 15.55 20.35 10.90
C GLN A 313 14.09 20.34 10.41
N PHE A 314 13.84 21.00 9.30
CA PHE A 314 12.53 21.10 8.67
C PHE A 314 12.55 20.49 7.25
N VAL A 315 11.68 19.52 7.02
CA VAL A 315 11.53 18.85 5.74
C VAL A 315 10.17 19.21 5.16
N GLN A 316 10.15 19.78 3.95
CA GLN A 316 8.92 20.03 3.22
C GLN A 316 8.79 19.03 2.08
N LEU A 317 7.72 18.24 2.09
CA LEU A 317 7.43 17.24 1.06
C LEU A 317 6.45 17.80 0.03
N PRO A 318 6.73 17.64 -1.28
CA PRO A 318 5.83 18.08 -2.34
C PRO A 318 4.55 17.22 -2.38
N PRO A 319 3.48 17.69 -3.07
CA PRO A 319 2.23 16.94 -3.22
C PRO A 319 2.40 15.70 -4.11
N LYS A 320 3.42 15.70 -4.98
CA LYS A 320 3.79 14.57 -5.83
C LYS A 320 5.31 14.46 -5.91
N THR A 321 5.80 13.25 -5.96
CA THR A 321 7.20 12.94 -6.23
C THR A 321 7.51 13.08 -7.72
N ASP A 322 8.80 13.06 -8.11
CA ASP A 322 9.23 13.18 -9.51
C ASP A 322 8.69 12.07 -10.43
N ASP A 323 8.42 10.89 -9.86
CA ASP A 323 7.78 9.74 -10.54
C ASP A 323 6.24 9.79 -10.49
N GLY A 324 5.65 10.86 -9.95
CA GLY A 324 4.22 11.11 -9.93
C GLY A 324 3.48 10.51 -8.73
N GLY A 325 4.16 9.77 -7.87
CA GLY A 325 3.58 9.17 -6.67
C GLY A 325 3.27 10.21 -5.57
N ASP A 326 2.47 9.82 -4.60
CA ASP A 326 2.03 10.65 -3.49
C ASP A 326 2.45 10.04 -2.15
N LEU A 327 3.43 10.67 -1.50
CA LEU A 327 3.97 10.24 -0.21
C LEU A 327 2.92 10.28 0.91
N LEU A 328 1.97 11.21 0.83
CA LEU A 328 0.93 11.32 1.84
C LEU A 328 0.01 10.09 1.81
N TRP A 329 -0.36 9.63 0.62
CA TRP A 329 -1.15 8.40 0.46
C TRP A 329 -0.38 7.17 0.92
N ALA A 330 0.87 7.01 0.50
CA ALA A 330 1.70 5.86 0.85
C ALA A 330 1.85 5.71 2.37
N ILE A 331 2.20 6.79 3.08
CA ILE A 331 2.44 6.76 4.52
C ILE A 331 1.14 6.73 5.32
N THR A 332 0.08 7.41 4.88
CA THR A 332 -1.21 7.38 5.60
C THR A 332 -1.95 6.05 5.42
N SER A 333 -1.76 5.35 4.31
CA SER A 333 -2.23 3.96 4.14
C SER A 333 -1.48 3.01 5.09
N GLY A 334 -0.19 3.21 5.28
CA GLY A 334 0.62 2.57 6.30
C GLY A 334 0.86 1.08 6.08
N GLY A 335 0.77 0.61 4.84
CA GLY A 335 1.05 -0.76 4.47
C GLY A 335 2.51 -1.01 4.10
N PRO A 336 2.91 -2.27 3.90
CA PRO A 336 4.31 -2.64 3.68
C PRO A 336 4.89 -2.09 2.37
N ILE A 337 4.10 -2.04 1.29
CA ILE A 337 4.55 -1.53 -0.01
C ILE A 337 4.72 -0.01 0.05
N GLY A 338 3.72 0.70 0.59
CA GLY A 338 3.75 2.15 0.73
C GLY A 338 4.88 2.62 1.64
N ASN A 339 5.10 1.92 2.74
CA ASN A 339 6.21 2.20 3.67
C ASN A 339 7.57 2.01 2.99
N ALA A 340 7.78 0.90 2.28
CA ALA A 340 9.04 0.64 1.56
C ALA A 340 9.28 1.69 0.48
N TRP A 341 8.26 2.01 -0.32
CA TRP A 341 8.32 3.05 -1.34
C TRP A 341 8.61 4.44 -0.75
N ALA A 342 8.05 4.75 0.42
CA ALA A 342 8.25 6.02 1.12
C ALA A 342 9.66 6.13 1.73
N VAL A 343 10.21 5.04 2.30
CA VAL A 343 11.57 5.01 2.86
C VAL A 343 12.58 5.53 1.84
N GLU A 344 12.57 5.04 0.62
CA GLU A 344 13.50 5.44 -0.44
C GLU A 344 13.45 6.94 -0.78
N ARG A 345 12.32 7.59 -0.53
CA ARG A 345 12.05 8.98 -0.95
C ARG A 345 12.10 10.00 0.19
N VAL A 346 11.73 9.58 1.38
CA VAL A 346 11.64 10.46 2.56
C VAL A 346 12.92 10.43 3.38
N VAL A 347 13.51 9.26 3.59
CA VAL A 347 14.70 9.11 4.43
C VAL A 347 15.87 9.98 3.97
N PRO A 348 16.23 10.05 2.66
CA PRO A 348 17.27 10.96 2.20
C PRO A 348 16.97 12.43 2.53
N GLN A 349 15.73 12.87 2.41
CA GLN A 349 15.31 14.26 2.69
C GLN A 349 15.37 14.58 4.19
N ILE A 350 15.08 13.59 5.05
CA ILE A 350 15.22 13.75 6.49
C ILE A 350 16.73 13.78 6.87
N ALA A 351 17.54 12.92 6.29
CA ALA A 351 18.98 12.87 6.57
C ALA A 351 19.71 14.15 6.13
N ASP A 352 19.26 14.80 5.06
CA ASP A 352 19.86 16.02 4.53
C ASP A 352 19.74 17.24 5.48
N VAL A 353 18.90 17.17 6.53
CA VAL A 353 18.75 18.27 7.51
C VAL A 353 19.57 18.09 8.79
N PHE A 354 20.45 17.07 8.84
CA PHE A 354 21.40 16.81 9.91
C PHE A 354 22.83 17.09 9.46
#